data_db3a46eb328a0fd4082fa1d044ec34d5
#
_entry.id   db3a46eb328a0fd4082fa1d044ec34d5
#
_cell.length_a   1.000
_cell.length_b   1.000
_cell.length_c   1.000
_cell.angle_alpha   90.00
_cell.angle_beta   90.00
_cell.angle_gamma   90.00
#
_symmetry.space_group_name_H-M   'P 1'
#
loop_
_entity.id
_entity.type
_entity.pdbx_description
1 polymer ?
#
loop_
_entity_poly.entity_id
_entity_poly.type
_entity_poly.pdbx_seq_one_letter_code
_entity_poly.pdbx_strand_id
1 'polypeptide(L)'
;MVRTLLIPALVLLLMPIVPAGSQRAQVPGAAGHEHMAEVACRDVPVGEKRPEYGCFNVGTVTGLHFSQTAVYWHLRGFPTRKAAEAARSATGIVVEEEGRVWLSEFGARDSPPRGGERIAVVGPLQLPPANSYAAVLSYAVMRPGDSSRVHTHPGPEGWFVLAGEQCLETPAGASRARARGTMTVESNTPMELFVTGTTIRRAFALVIHDAAQERGIPSDWKPSGACGQ
;
A
#
# COMPACT_ATOMS: atom_id res chain seq x y z
N MET A 1 97.92 -34.96 13.69
CA MET A 1 96.96 -33.89 13.60
C MET A 1 95.68 -34.39 12.99
N VAL A 2 94.70 -34.74 13.81
CA VAL A 2 93.45 -35.30 13.37
C VAL A 2 92.39 -34.24 13.55
N ARG A 3 91.80 -33.73 12.47
CA ARG A 3 90.69 -32.74 12.47
C ARG A 3 89.36 -33.47 12.55
N THR A 4 88.67 -33.34 13.65
CA THR A 4 87.36 -33.84 13.88
C THR A 4 86.30 -32.87 13.22
N LEU A 5 85.58 -33.33 12.24
CA LEU A 5 84.45 -32.62 11.63
C LEU A 5 83.21 -32.85 12.48
N LEU A 6 82.64 -31.80 13.05
CA LEU A 6 81.32 -31.77 13.70
C LEU A 6 80.25 -31.55 12.63
N ILE A 7 79.31 -32.51 12.47
CA ILE A 7 78.12 -32.39 11.62
C ILE A 7 77.00 -31.83 12.50
N PRO A 8 76.35 -30.74 12.16
CA PRO A 8 75.17 -30.29 12.89
C PRO A 8 73.95 -31.15 12.53
N ALA A 9 73.28 -31.65 13.55
CA ALA A 9 71.99 -32.37 13.39
C ALA A 9 70.89 -31.38 13.04
N LEU A 10 70.28 -31.58 11.88
CA LEU A 10 69.11 -30.83 11.42
C LEU A 10 67.83 -31.43 12.07
N VAL A 11 67.28 -30.71 13.05
CA VAL A 11 65.99 -31.06 13.68
C VAL A 11 64.88 -30.63 12.76
N LEU A 12 64.23 -31.61 12.08
CA LEU A 12 63.03 -31.39 11.29
C LEU A 12 61.85 -31.24 12.24
N LEU A 13 61.35 -29.99 12.44
CA LEU A 13 60.06 -29.75 13.10
C LEU A 13 58.91 -30.13 12.13
N LEU A 14 58.27 -31.26 12.42
CA LEU A 14 56.98 -31.62 11.80
C LEU A 14 55.90 -30.72 12.35
N MET A 15 55.45 -29.72 11.57
CA MET A 15 54.25 -28.99 11.87
C MET A 15 53.02 -29.80 11.48
N PRO A 16 51.96 -29.90 12.31
CA PRO A 16 50.75 -30.58 11.94
C PRO A 16 50.01 -29.76 10.86
N ILE A 17 49.69 -30.43 9.74
CA ILE A 17 48.82 -29.89 8.70
C ILE A 17 47.41 -29.89 9.26
N VAL A 18 46.91 -28.69 9.62
CA VAL A 18 45.49 -28.52 9.94
C VAL A 18 44.71 -28.52 8.61
N PRO A 19 43.73 -29.43 8.40
CA PRO A 19 42.93 -29.39 7.20
C PRO A 19 42.18 -28.03 7.15
N ALA A 20 42.28 -27.33 6.03
CA ALA A 20 41.49 -26.14 5.75
C ALA A 20 40.02 -26.54 5.74
N GLY A 21 39.33 -26.25 6.84
CA GLY A 21 37.87 -26.36 6.92
C GLY A 21 37.31 -25.44 5.85
N SER A 22 36.56 -26.01 4.93
CA SER A 22 35.75 -25.26 3.96
C SER A 22 34.83 -24.32 4.70
N GLN A 23 35.22 -23.06 4.83
CA GLN A 23 34.29 -22.02 5.20
C GLN A 23 33.28 -21.93 4.04
N ARG A 24 32.15 -22.60 4.20
CA ARG A 24 30.96 -22.29 3.41
C ARG A 24 30.77 -20.80 3.56
N ALA A 25 30.93 -20.06 2.46
CA ALA A 25 30.50 -18.69 2.38
C ALA A 25 29.03 -18.67 2.85
N GLN A 26 28.78 -18.09 4.01
CA GLN A 26 27.44 -17.73 4.43
C GLN A 26 27.01 -16.68 3.41
N VAL A 27 26.15 -17.10 2.48
CA VAL A 27 25.32 -16.19 1.71
C VAL A 27 24.67 -15.31 2.77
N PRO A 28 24.79 -13.96 2.69
CA PRO A 28 24.06 -13.08 3.59
C PRO A 28 22.60 -13.50 3.50
N GLY A 29 22.08 -14.04 4.60
CA GLY A 29 20.68 -14.42 4.69
C GLY A 29 19.86 -13.25 4.18
N ALA A 30 18.86 -13.53 3.35
CA ALA A 30 17.86 -12.58 2.96
C ALA A 30 17.54 -11.77 4.21
N ALA A 31 17.78 -10.46 4.14
CA ALA A 31 17.46 -9.54 5.21
C ALA A 31 15.99 -9.84 5.55
N GLY A 32 15.76 -10.38 6.76
CA GLY A 32 14.42 -10.62 7.22
C GLY A 32 13.68 -9.32 6.99
N HIS A 33 12.59 -9.39 6.22
CA HIS A 33 11.68 -8.27 6.08
C HIS A 33 11.22 -7.98 7.52
N GLU A 34 11.85 -7.00 8.18
CA GLU A 34 11.24 -6.37 9.33
C GLU A 34 9.90 -5.90 8.79
N HIS A 35 8.85 -6.61 9.17
CA HIS A 35 7.48 -6.15 8.95
C HIS A 35 7.39 -4.79 9.61
N MET A 36 7.52 -3.75 8.81
CA MET A 36 7.32 -2.40 9.27
C MET A 36 5.91 -2.36 9.87
N ALA A 37 5.81 -1.74 11.03
CA ALA A 37 4.59 -1.70 11.81
C ALA A 37 3.38 -1.44 10.92
N GLU A 38 2.45 -2.37 10.96
CA GLU A 38 1.12 -2.41 10.37
C GLU A 38 0.58 -1.02 10.04
N VAL A 39 0.58 -0.68 8.76
CA VAL A 39 0.14 0.63 8.28
C VAL A 39 -1.39 0.67 8.24
N ALA A 40 -2.01 1.09 9.33
CA ALA A 40 -3.42 1.47 9.32
C ALA A 40 -3.57 2.93 8.87
N CYS A 41 -4.59 3.22 8.06
CA CYS A 41 -4.89 4.59 7.69
C CYS A 41 -5.47 5.35 8.88
N ARG A 42 -4.92 6.52 9.18
CA ARG A 42 -5.26 7.34 10.35
C ARG A 42 -5.48 8.80 9.98
N ASP A 43 -6.17 9.51 10.82
CA ASP A 43 -6.24 10.96 10.74
C ASP A 43 -4.92 11.58 11.20
N VAL A 44 -4.57 12.72 10.62
CA VAL A 44 -3.48 13.56 11.10
C VAL A 44 -4.09 14.63 12.00
N PRO A 45 -3.71 14.72 13.28
CA PRO A 45 -4.25 15.74 14.15
C PRO A 45 -4.01 17.15 13.61
N VAL A 46 -4.97 18.06 13.87
CA VAL A 46 -4.86 19.44 13.43
C VAL A 46 -3.62 20.11 14.04
N GLY A 47 -2.79 20.70 13.18
CA GLY A 47 -1.53 21.34 13.58
C GLY A 47 -0.32 20.42 13.62
N GLU A 48 -0.49 19.12 13.43
CA GLU A 48 0.62 18.18 13.29
C GLU A 48 1.10 18.06 11.83
N LYS A 49 2.41 17.90 11.68
CA LYS A 49 2.99 17.59 10.38
C LYS A 49 2.77 16.10 10.06
N ARG A 50 2.18 15.83 8.90
CA ARG A 50 2.05 14.45 8.42
C ARG A 50 3.44 13.80 8.26
N PRO A 51 3.67 12.58 8.79
CA PRO A 51 4.87 11.81 8.51
C PRO A 51 5.08 11.58 7.02
N GLU A 52 6.32 11.36 6.62
CA GLU A 52 6.68 11.08 5.22
C GLU A 52 6.06 9.78 4.72
N TYR A 53 6.01 8.74 5.58
CA TYR A 53 5.49 7.42 5.27
C TYR A 53 4.30 7.08 6.14
N GLY A 54 3.36 6.33 5.58
CA GLY A 54 2.16 5.88 6.25
C GLY A 54 0.92 5.97 5.36
N CYS A 55 -0.25 5.73 5.96
CA CYS A 55 -1.56 5.94 5.34
C CYS A 55 -2.34 6.99 6.14
N PHE A 56 -2.86 8.01 5.47
CA PHE A 56 -3.49 9.17 6.08
C PHE A 56 -4.85 9.44 5.46
N ASN A 57 -5.88 9.61 6.28
CA ASN A 57 -7.17 10.09 5.82
C ASN A 57 -7.02 11.55 5.40
N VAL A 58 -7.33 11.83 4.14
CA VAL A 58 -7.16 13.17 3.55
C VAL A 58 -8.49 13.84 3.21
N GLY A 59 -9.57 13.08 3.24
CA GLY A 59 -10.92 13.63 3.04
C GLY A 59 -12.00 12.62 3.42
N THR A 60 -13.07 13.12 4.03
CA THR A 60 -14.23 12.32 4.41
C THR A 60 -15.51 13.08 4.07
N VAL A 61 -16.49 12.35 3.55
CA VAL A 61 -17.86 12.84 3.38
C VAL A 61 -18.81 11.79 3.92
N THR A 62 -19.84 12.24 4.64
CA THR A 62 -20.84 11.38 5.28
C THR A 62 -22.24 11.76 4.80
N GLY A 63 -23.24 10.98 5.17
CA GLY A 63 -24.63 11.22 4.76
C GLY A 63 -24.86 11.01 3.27
N LEU A 64 -24.07 10.14 2.64
CA LEU A 64 -24.21 9.82 1.23
C LEU A 64 -25.41 8.88 1.05
N HIS A 65 -26.18 9.11 -0.02
CA HIS A 65 -27.26 8.25 -0.47
C HIS A 65 -27.09 7.95 -1.96
N PHE A 66 -27.11 6.69 -2.33
CA PHE A 66 -26.98 6.26 -3.71
C PHE A 66 -28.28 5.57 -4.15
N SER A 67 -28.77 5.92 -5.33
CA SER A 67 -29.93 5.25 -5.96
C SER A 67 -29.56 3.94 -6.64
N GLN A 68 -28.28 3.62 -6.72
CA GLN A 68 -27.72 2.43 -7.38
C GLN A 68 -26.73 1.72 -6.45
N THR A 69 -26.65 0.40 -6.55
CA THR A 69 -25.72 -0.40 -5.76
C THR A 69 -24.29 -0.41 -6.32
N ALA A 70 -24.13 -0.20 -7.64
CA ALA A 70 -22.83 -0.13 -8.30
C ALA A 70 -22.42 1.34 -8.48
N VAL A 71 -21.48 1.80 -7.67
CA VAL A 71 -20.96 3.17 -7.70
C VAL A 71 -19.55 3.16 -8.30
N TYR A 72 -19.20 4.23 -8.99
CA TYR A 72 -17.87 4.46 -9.54
C TYR A 72 -17.26 5.70 -8.91
N TRP A 73 -15.98 5.60 -8.56
CA TRP A 73 -15.17 6.71 -8.12
C TRP A 73 -14.50 7.37 -9.34
N HIS A 74 -14.87 8.63 -9.60
CA HIS A 74 -14.29 9.47 -10.64
C HIS A 74 -13.20 10.35 -10.03
N LEU A 75 -11.94 10.12 -10.40
CA LEU A 75 -10.80 10.92 -9.98
C LEU A 75 -10.42 11.90 -11.07
N ARG A 76 -10.36 13.19 -10.70
CA ARG A 76 -10.04 14.29 -11.61
C ARG A 76 -8.92 15.16 -11.06
N GLY A 77 -8.09 15.69 -11.94
CA GLY A 77 -7.06 16.64 -11.61
C GLY A 77 -7.43 18.07 -12.00
N PHE A 78 -7.07 19.03 -11.16
CA PHE A 78 -7.31 20.45 -11.38
C PHE A 78 -6.03 21.27 -11.20
N PRO A 79 -5.89 22.42 -11.89
CA PRO A 79 -4.74 23.29 -11.71
C PRO A 79 -4.78 24.07 -10.39
N THR A 80 -5.97 24.31 -9.82
CA THR A 80 -6.12 25.04 -8.57
C THR A 80 -7.25 24.47 -7.70
N ARG A 81 -7.13 24.64 -6.38
CA ARG A 81 -8.20 24.28 -5.44
C ARG A 81 -9.50 25.02 -5.75
N LYS A 82 -9.44 26.32 -6.08
CA LYS A 82 -10.62 27.11 -6.44
C LYS A 82 -11.41 26.50 -7.61
N ALA A 83 -10.70 26.01 -8.64
CA ALA A 83 -11.33 25.37 -9.80
C ALA A 83 -11.96 24.01 -9.43
N ALA A 84 -11.29 23.22 -8.59
CA ALA A 84 -11.80 21.94 -8.11
C ALA A 84 -13.06 22.14 -7.22
N GLU A 85 -13.02 23.09 -6.29
CA GLU A 85 -14.16 23.41 -5.43
C GLU A 85 -15.38 23.92 -6.23
N ALA A 86 -15.16 24.73 -7.27
CA ALA A 86 -16.23 25.19 -8.15
C ALA A 86 -16.88 24.03 -8.97
N ALA A 87 -16.12 22.99 -9.25
CA ALA A 87 -16.59 21.81 -9.98
C ALA A 87 -17.20 20.73 -9.05
N ARG A 88 -16.90 20.78 -7.75
CA ARG A 88 -17.27 19.78 -6.76
C ARG A 88 -18.80 19.71 -6.56
N SER A 89 -19.34 18.49 -6.53
CA SER A 89 -20.70 18.25 -6.03
C SER A 89 -20.74 18.36 -4.49
N ALA A 90 -21.94 18.34 -3.93
CA ALA A 90 -22.10 18.32 -2.46
C ALA A 90 -21.42 17.12 -1.79
N THR A 91 -21.20 16.04 -2.53
CA THR A 91 -20.64 14.78 -2.05
C THR A 91 -19.18 14.56 -2.49
N GLY A 92 -18.60 15.48 -3.26
CA GLY A 92 -17.23 15.40 -3.74
C GLY A 92 -16.19 15.72 -2.65
N ILE A 93 -14.99 15.14 -2.78
CA ILE A 93 -13.85 15.39 -1.90
C ILE A 93 -12.74 16.05 -2.71
N VAL A 94 -12.27 17.23 -2.27
CA VAL A 94 -11.14 17.95 -2.87
C VAL A 94 -9.94 17.87 -1.94
N VAL A 95 -8.81 17.39 -2.47
CA VAL A 95 -7.54 17.26 -1.73
C VAL A 95 -6.37 17.81 -2.55
N GLU A 96 -5.29 18.15 -1.87
CA GLU A 96 -4.01 18.55 -2.50
C GLU A 96 -2.94 17.55 -2.10
N GLU A 97 -2.47 16.76 -3.07
CA GLU A 97 -1.42 15.77 -2.89
C GLU A 97 -0.50 15.76 -4.11
N GLU A 98 0.79 15.48 -3.89
CA GLU A 98 1.82 15.41 -4.95
C GLU A 98 1.87 16.68 -5.83
N GLY A 99 1.69 17.86 -5.23
CA GLY A 99 1.71 19.13 -5.94
C GLY A 99 0.54 19.37 -6.91
N ARG A 100 -0.53 18.60 -6.77
CA ARG A 100 -1.71 18.66 -7.63
C ARG A 100 -2.99 18.69 -6.80
N VAL A 101 -4.02 19.34 -7.33
CA VAL A 101 -5.38 19.31 -6.75
C VAL A 101 -6.17 18.19 -7.38
N TRP A 102 -6.80 17.38 -6.53
CA TRP A 102 -7.60 16.22 -6.90
C TRP A 102 -9.05 16.40 -6.45
N LEU A 103 -9.98 16.03 -7.31
CA LEU A 103 -11.40 15.95 -6.99
C LEU A 103 -11.85 14.50 -7.14
N SER A 104 -12.37 13.91 -6.06
CA SER A 104 -13.03 12.62 -6.03
C SER A 104 -14.53 12.81 -6.04
N GLU A 105 -15.23 12.22 -7.01
CA GLU A 105 -16.68 12.23 -7.13
C GLU A 105 -17.23 10.81 -7.23
N PHE A 106 -18.47 10.59 -6.83
CA PHE A 106 -19.07 9.27 -6.77
C PHE A 106 -20.38 9.25 -7.56
N GLY A 107 -20.58 8.24 -8.39
CA GLY A 107 -21.79 8.15 -9.21
C GLY A 107 -21.82 6.99 -10.19
N ALA A 108 -22.67 7.09 -11.21
CA ALA A 108 -22.71 6.12 -12.29
C ALA A 108 -21.40 6.14 -13.11
N ARG A 109 -21.10 5.04 -13.81
CA ARG A 109 -19.90 4.94 -14.65
C ARG A 109 -19.76 6.10 -15.64
N ASP A 110 -20.88 6.46 -16.25
CA ASP A 110 -20.94 7.48 -17.30
C ASP A 110 -21.43 8.84 -16.79
N SER A 111 -21.23 9.10 -15.48
CA SER A 111 -21.56 10.42 -14.90
C SER A 111 -20.88 11.54 -15.70
N PRO A 112 -21.65 12.61 -16.07
CA PRO A 112 -21.11 13.68 -16.89
C PRO A 112 -19.95 14.40 -16.16
N PRO A 113 -18.92 14.81 -16.91
CA PRO A 113 -17.78 15.49 -16.33
C PRO A 113 -18.17 16.87 -15.79
N ARG A 114 -17.66 17.20 -14.59
CA ARG A 114 -17.80 18.52 -13.94
C ARG A 114 -16.55 19.40 -14.13
N GLY A 115 -15.81 19.19 -15.22
CA GLY A 115 -14.54 19.89 -15.48
C GLY A 115 -13.32 19.10 -15.01
N GLY A 116 -12.14 19.71 -15.12
CA GLY A 116 -10.87 19.09 -14.81
C GLY A 116 -10.45 17.96 -15.78
N GLU A 117 -9.22 17.53 -15.65
CA GLU A 117 -8.70 16.37 -16.40
C GLU A 117 -9.22 15.06 -15.81
N ARG A 118 -9.80 14.19 -16.61
CA ARG A 118 -10.14 12.83 -16.16
C ARG A 118 -8.86 12.03 -15.95
N ILE A 119 -8.62 11.57 -14.73
CA ILE A 119 -7.45 10.78 -14.36
C ILE A 119 -7.79 9.29 -14.33
N ALA A 120 -8.86 8.93 -13.61
CA ALA A 120 -9.30 7.55 -13.47
C ALA A 120 -10.81 7.46 -13.20
N VAL A 121 -11.36 6.28 -13.50
CA VAL A 121 -12.67 5.82 -13.03
C VAL A 121 -12.44 4.46 -12.38
N VAL A 122 -12.64 4.38 -11.07
CA VAL A 122 -12.41 3.17 -10.27
C VAL A 122 -13.75 2.53 -9.93
N GLY A 123 -13.88 1.24 -10.16
CA GLY A 123 -15.11 0.51 -9.88
C GLY A 123 -15.44 -0.55 -10.93
N PRO A 124 -16.59 -1.24 -10.83
CA PRO A 124 -17.67 -0.91 -9.90
C PRO A 124 -17.32 -1.15 -8.44
N LEU A 125 -17.80 -0.27 -7.55
CA LEU A 125 -17.78 -0.43 -6.11
C LEU A 125 -19.19 -0.87 -5.71
N GLN A 126 -19.35 -2.15 -5.38
CA GLN A 126 -20.63 -2.74 -5.03
C GLN A 126 -20.99 -2.42 -3.58
N LEU A 127 -21.97 -1.55 -3.38
CA LEU A 127 -22.37 -1.11 -2.05
C LEU A 127 -23.33 -2.11 -1.41
N PRO A 128 -23.07 -2.59 -0.18
CA PRO A 128 -24.06 -3.32 0.59
C PRO A 128 -25.20 -2.37 0.99
N PRO A 129 -26.41 -2.90 1.28
CA PRO A 129 -27.52 -2.06 1.75
C PRO A 129 -27.15 -1.31 3.04
N ALA A 130 -27.41 -0.01 3.07
CA ALA A 130 -27.24 0.85 4.23
C ALA A 130 -28.22 2.02 4.19
N ASN A 131 -28.53 2.62 5.35
CA ASN A 131 -29.36 3.81 5.44
C ASN A 131 -28.64 5.06 4.90
N SER A 132 -27.35 5.15 5.15
CA SER A 132 -26.47 6.18 4.60
C SER A 132 -25.03 5.67 4.56
N TYR A 133 -24.22 6.28 3.70
CA TYR A 133 -22.84 5.88 3.55
C TYR A 133 -21.88 7.00 3.97
N ALA A 134 -20.69 6.61 4.36
CA ALA A 134 -19.52 7.45 4.45
C ALA A 134 -18.51 7.04 3.36
N ALA A 135 -17.85 8.02 2.76
CA ALA A 135 -16.72 7.80 1.87
C ALA A 135 -15.48 8.43 2.50
N VAL A 136 -14.44 7.63 2.70
CA VAL A 136 -13.17 8.05 3.28
C VAL A 136 -12.08 7.88 2.25
N LEU A 137 -11.50 9.00 1.83
CA LEU A 137 -10.34 9.05 0.94
C LEU A 137 -9.08 9.10 1.78
N SER A 138 -8.20 8.15 1.56
CA SER A 138 -6.88 8.09 2.18
C SER A 138 -5.78 8.27 1.14
N TYR A 139 -4.67 8.85 1.55
CA TYR A 139 -3.44 8.93 0.78
C TYR A 139 -2.34 8.17 1.50
N ALA A 140 -1.70 7.24 0.81
CA ALA A 140 -0.68 6.38 1.40
C ALA A 140 0.65 6.49 0.65
N VAL A 141 1.73 6.65 1.44
CA VAL A 141 3.12 6.62 1.00
C VAL A 141 3.80 5.47 1.73
N MET A 142 4.18 4.42 1.02
CA MET A 142 4.72 3.20 1.60
C MET A 142 5.99 2.78 0.86
N ARG A 143 6.93 2.19 1.59
CA ARG A 143 8.21 1.71 1.05
C ARG A 143 8.05 0.33 0.42
N PRO A 144 8.94 -0.07 -0.48
CA PRO A 144 9.05 -1.47 -0.90
C PRO A 144 9.16 -2.39 0.31
N GLY A 145 8.32 -3.44 0.35
CA GLY A 145 8.24 -4.39 1.46
C GLY A 145 7.25 -4.03 2.56
N ASP A 146 6.78 -2.78 2.65
CA ASP A 146 5.72 -2.43 3.61
C ASP A 146 4.42 -3.16 3.25
N SER A 147 3.64 -3.52 4.27
CA SER A 147 2.30 -4.09 4.10
C SER A 147 1.26 -3.44 5.01
N SER A 148 0.00 -3.64 4.68
CA SER A 148 -1.09 -3.34 5.61
C SER A 148 -1.27 -4.47 6.62
N ARG A 149 -2.04 -4.21 7.69
CA ARG A 149 -2.63 -5.31 8.47
C ARG A 149 -3.57 -6.13 7.60
N VAL A 150 -3.77 -7.39 7.99
CA VAL A 150 -4.90 -8.16 7.49
C VAL A 150 -6.20 -7.61 8.10
N HIS A 151 -7.10 -7.17 7.24
CA HIS A 151 -8.35 -6.51 7.66
C HIS A 151 -9.46 -6.70 6.63
N THR A 152 -10.66 -6.25 6.98
CA THR A 152 -11.82 -6.13 6.11
C THR A 152 -12.40 -4.73 6.19
N HIS A 153 -13.20 -4.35 5.20
CA HIS A 153 -14.09 -3.19 5.25
C HIS A 153 -15.54 -3.61 5.09
N PRO A 154 -16.50 -3.03 5.83
CA PRO A 154 -17.92 -3.34 5.66
C PRO A 154 -18.48 -2.83 4.33
N GLY A 155 -17.69 -2.08 3.58
CA GLY A 155 -17.98 -1.61 2.22
C GLY A 155 -16.81 -1.88 1.27
N PRO A 156 -17.00 -1.66 -0.04
CA PRO A 156 -15.95 -1.85 -1.03
C PRO A 156 -14.82 -0.83 -0.87
N GLU A 157 -13.61 -1.25 -1.24
CA GLU A 157 -12.47 -0.36 -1.34
C GLU A 157 -11.93 -0.30 -2.77
N GLY A 158 -11.50 0.87 -3.19
CA GLY A 158 -10.87 1.11 -4.49
C GLY A 158 -9.56 1.85 -4.34
N TRP A 159 -8.61 1.58 -5.24
CA TRP A 159 -7.30 2.26 -5.28
C TRP A 159 -7.01 2.86 -6.64
N PHE A 160 -6.30 3.97 -6.61
CA PHE A 160 -5.58 4.53 -7.74
C PHE A 160 -4.12 4.71 -7.38
N VAL A 161 -3.23 3.98 -8.05
CA VAL A 161 -1.79 4.02 -7.81
C VAL A 161 -1.16 5.20 -8.55
N LEU A 162 -0.57 6.15 -7.83
CA LEU A 162 0.11 7.31 -8.38
C LEU A 162 1.55 6.96 -8.80
N ALA A 163 2.25 6.19 -7.97
CA ALA A 163 3.64 5.76 -8.21
C ALA A 163 3.89 4.40 -7.55
N GLY A 164 4.90 3.69 -8.03
CA GLY A 164 5.28 2.37 -7.52
C GLY A 164 4.32 1.26 -7.93
N GLU A 165 4.31 0.20 -7.15
CA GLU A 165 3.51 -1.00 -7.39
C GLU A 165 2.96 -1.53 -6.08
N GLN A 166 1.77 -2.08 -6.13
CA GLN A 166 1.13 -2.80 -5.02
C GLN A 166 0.60 -4.15 -5.47
N CYS A 167 0.58 -5.09 -4.54
CA CYS A 167 -0.09 -6.37 -4.65
C CYS A 167 -1.14 -6.46 -3.54
N LEU A 168 -2.34 -6.86 -3.90
CA LEU A 168 -3.43 -7.13 -2.95
C LEU A 168 -3.66 -8.63 -2.92
N GLU A 169 -3.57 -9.22 -1.74
CA GLU A 169 -3.90 -10.62 -1.51
C GLU A 169 -5.23 -10.75 -0.79
N THR A 170 -6.08 -11.64 -1.30
CA THR A 170 -7.42 -11.95 -0.77
C THR A 170 -7.64 -13.46 -0.83
N PRO A 171 -8.71 -14.02 -0.25
CA PRO A 171 -9.06 -15.44 -0.43
C PRO A 171 -9.24 -15.87 -1.89
N ALA A 172 -9.55 -14.93 -2.79
CA ALA A 172 -9.68 -15.20 -4.23
C ALA A 172 -8.31 -15.24 -4.97
N GLY A 173 -7.22 -14.90 -4.28
CA GLY A 173 -5.86 -14.86 -4.84
C GLY A 173 -5.22 -13.48 -4.79
N ALA A 174 -4.13 -13.32 -5.52
CA ALA A 174 -3.35 -12.09 -5.56
C ALA A 174 -3.60 -11.31 -6.85
N SER A 175 -3.69 -9.98 -6.72
CA SER A 175 -3.78 -9.06 -7.85
C SER A 175 -2.78 -7.91 -7.70
N ARG A 176 -2.32 -7.34 -8.82
CA ARG A 176 -1.28 -6.30 -8.81
C ARG A 176 -1.72 -5.07 -9.58
N ALA A 177 -1.32 -3.90 -9.08
CA ALA A 177 -1.47 -2.64 -9.80
C ALA A 177 -0.19 -1.82 -9.72
N ARG A 178 0.15 -1.17 -10.84
CA ARG A 178 1.29 -0.25 -10.99
C ARG A 178 0.80 1.17 -11.14
N ALA A 179 1.74 2.09 -11.22
CA ALA A 179 1.46 3.50 -11.48
C ALA A 179 0.41 3.70 -12.60
N ARG A 180 -0.60 4.51 -12.32
CA ARG A 180 -1.80 4.78 -13.11
C ARG A 180 -2.82 3.62 -13.18
N GLY A 181 -2.54 2.49 -12.52
CA GLY A 181 -3.46 1.37 -12.36
C GLY A 181 -4.49 1.59 -11.27
N THR A 182 -5.60 0.87 -11.39
CA THR A 182 -6.68 0.83 -10.41
C THR A 182 -6.93 -0.59 -9.94
N MET A 183 -7.45 -0.73 -8.72
CA MET A 183 -7.91 -2.01 -8.15
C MET A 183 -9.18 -1.77 -7.38
N THR A 184 -9.95 -2.82 -7.16
CA THR A 184 -11.09 -2.83 -6.24
C THR A 184 -11.13 -4.13 -5.45
N VAL A 185 -11.70 -4.06 -4.26
CA VAL A 185 -12.07 -5.23 -3.45
C VAL A 185 -13.50 -5.05 -2.94
N GLU A 186 -14.21 -6.15 -2.84
CA GLU A 186 -15.60 -6.16 -2.38
C GLU A 186 -15.69 -6.06 -0.85
N SER A 187 -16.88 -5.64 -0.38
CA SER A 187 -17.21 -5.54 1.04
C SER A 187 -16.93 -6.86 1.77
N ASN A 188 -16.45 -6.74 3.02
CA ASN A 188 -16.17 -7.86 3.93
C ASN A 188 -15.16 -8.89 3.42
N THR A 189 -14.40 -8.57 2.36
CA THR A 189 -13.34 -9.43 1.87
C THR A 189 -12.07 -9.23 2.72
N PRO A 190 -11.55 -10.28 3.38
CA PRO A 190 -10.26 -10.20 4.05
C PRO A 190 -9.15 -9.90 3.05
N MET A 191 -8.25 -9.00 3.42
CA MET A 191 -7.17 -8.60 2.52
C MET A 191 -5.91 -8.18 3.26
N GLU A 192 -4.80 -8.29 2.55
CA GLU A 192 -3.53 -7.67 2.89
C GLU A 192 -2.94 -7.01 1.64
N LEU A 193 -2.50 -5.77 1.79
CA LEU A 193 -1.84 -5.03 0.72
C LEU A 193 -0.33 -5.03 0.97
N PHE A 194 0.44 -5.35 -0.05
CA PHE A 194 1.90 -5.31 -0.06
C PHE A 194 2.41 -4.29 -1.06
N VAL A 195 3.49 -3.61 -0.72
CA VAL A 195 4.24 -2.79 -1.67
C VAL A 195 5.30 -3.65 -2.32
N THR A 196 5.11 -3.93 -3.61
CA THR A 196 6.03 -4.71 -4.44
C THR A 196 6.90 -3.79 -5.30
N GLY A 197 7.90 -4.38 -5.96
CA GLY A 197 8.85 -3.61 -6.76
C GLY A 197 9.93 -2.93 -5.91
N THR A 198 10.61 -1.91 -6.47
CA THR A 198 11.79 -1.27 -5.86
C THR A 198 11.60 0.22 -5.58
N THR A 199 10.44 0.77 -5.89
CA THR A 199 10.16 2.20 -5.73
C THR A 199 9.06 2.45 -4.71
N ILE A 200 9.11 3.62 -4.06
CA ILE A 200 8.08 4.05 -3.11
C ILE A 200 6.71 4.05 -3.79
N ARG A 201 5.77 3.37 -3.16
CA ARG A 201 4.38 3.37 -3.58
C ARG A 201 3.68 4.60 -3.05
N ARG A 202 2.98 5.32 -3.94
CA ARG A 202 2.03 6.39 -3.60
C ARG A 202 0.69 6.05 -4.22
N ALA A 203 -0.36 6.09 -3.42
CA ALA A 203 -1.70 5.79 -3.93
C ALA A 203 -2.77 6.48 -3.11
N PHE A 204 -3.88 6.77 -3.77
CA PHE A 204 -5.15 6.98 -3.08
C PHE A 204 -5.84 5.65 -2.84
N ALA A 205 -6.50 5.54 -1.69
CA ALA A 205 -7.44 4.48 -1.34
C ALA A 205 -8.78 5.13 -0.95
N LEU A 206 -9.87 4.57 -1.42
CA LEU A 206 -11.22 5.04 -1.12
C LEU A 206 -12.04 3.88 -0.58
N VAL A 207 -12.58 4.04 0.62
CA VAL A 207 -13.57 3.11 1.20
C VAL A 207 -14.92 3.82 1.23
N ILE A 208 -15.96 3.17 0.71
CA ILE A 208 -17.36 3.62 0.86
C ILE A 208 -18.07 2.57 1.71
N HIS A 209 -18.51 2.94 2.90
CA HIS A 209 -19.10 1.99 3.85
C HIS A 209 -20.35 2.54 4.50
N ASP A 210 -21.13 1.67 5.15
CA ASP A 210 -22.25 2.08 6.00
C ASP A 210 -21.76 3.05 7.08
N ALA A 211 -22.33 4.25 7.12
CA ALA A 211 -21.93 5.30 8.07
C ALA A 211 -22.13 4.91 9.55
N ALA A 212 -22.93 3.87 9.84
CA ALA A 212 -23.15 3.35 11.19
C ALA A 212 -22.11 2.30 11.62
N GLN A 213 -21.18 1.90 10.73
CA GLN A 213 -20.19 0.88 11.00
C GLN A 213 -18.77 1.47 11.03
N GLU A 214 -17.87 0.81 11.76
CA GLU A 214 -16.45 1.13 11.69
C GLU A 214 -15.91 0.83 10.29
N ARG A 215 -15.07 1.73 9.77
CA ARG A 215 -14.52 1.61 8.42
C ARG A 215 -13.68 0.35 8.21
N GLY A 216 -12.89 -0.05 9.18
CA GLY A 216 -11.94 -1.17 9.07
C GLY A 216 -11.98 -2.08 10.29
N ILE A 217 -12.01 -3.37 10.05
CA ILE A 217 -12.14 -4.41 11.07
C ILE A 217 -10.94 -5.37 10.92
N PRO A 218 -10.13 -5.61 11.96
CA PRO A 218 -9.09 -6.63 11.92
C PRO A 218 -9.65 -8.00 11.52
N SER A 219 -8.86 -8.78 10.79
CA SER A 219 -9.25 -10.13 10.36
C SER A 219 -8.19 -11.16 10.73
N ASP A 220 -8.63 -12.36 11.14
CA ASP A 220 -7.75 -13.49 11.45
C ASP A 220 -7.40 -14.34 10.21
N TRP A 221 -7.87 -13.94 9.02
CA TRP A 221 -7.51 -14.61 7.77
C TRP A 221 -5.99 -14.61 7.60
N LYS A 222 -5.46 -15.70 7.03
CA LYS A 222 -4.02 -15.84 6.79
C LYS A 222 -3.74 -15.77 5.31
N PRO A 223 -2.99 -14.74 4.84
CA PRO A 223 -2.52 -14.66 3.47
C PRO A 223 -1.66 -15.86 3.10
N SER A 224 -1.67 -16.24 1.83
CA SER A 224 -0.83 -17.33 1.32
C SER A 224 0.63 -16.93 1.11
N GLY A 225 0.91 -15.62 1.11
CA GLY A 225 2.21 -15.04 0.82
C GLY A 225 2.46 -14.84 -0.68
N ALA A 226 1.44 -14.97 -1.53
CA ALA A 226 1.58 -14.82 -2.98
C ALA A 226 2.05 -13.41 -3.42
N CYS A 227 1.85 -12.40 -2.59
CA CYS A 227 2.32 -11.03 -2.83
C CYS A 227 3.76 -10.80 -2.35
N GLY A 228 4.24 -11.55 -1.38
CA GLY A 228 5.55 -11.37 -0.75
C GLY A 228 6.68 -12.22 -1.35
N GLN A 229 6.39 -12.99 -2.42
CA GLN A 229 7.37 -13.83 -3.12
C GLN A 229 8.05 -13.08 -4.27
#